data_9ed83afa6b4f5ee5c782ea609d0f57ec
#
_entry.id   9ed83afa6b4f5ee5c782ea609d0f57ec
#
_cell.length_a   1.000
_cell.length_b   1.000
_cell.length_c   1.000
_cell.angle_alpha   90.00
_cell.angle_beta   90.00
_cell.angle_gamma   90.00
#
_symmetry.space_group_name_H-M   'P 1'
#
loop_
_entity.id
_entity.type
_entity.pdbx_description
1 polymer ?
#
loop_
_entity_poly.entity_id
_entity_poly.type
_entity_poly.pdbx_seq_one_letter_code
_entity_poly.pdbx_strand_id
1 'polypeptide(L)'
;MLVRREISMLPLNALKALFCIPLFLLWVVIPALAQKTEQKDSSPKYDLHTEMKTKGVVDEVNLVPFGSRKDFTELVIKSGDDKVHIYVCPKPFQEEMGISFSKGEEIEVTGSKVKQETSDVILARELLKGTDTLMFRDDKGNPVWDPRTGK
;
A
#
# COMPACT_ATOMS: atom_id res chain seq x y z
N MET A 1 65.91 47.81 36.77
CA MET A 1 64.78 47.20 37.40
C MET A 1 64.26 46.01 36.55
N LEU A 2 64.71 44.82 36.99
CA LEU A 2 64.50 43.58 36.20
C LEU A 2 63.22 42.91 36.70
N VAL A 3 62.21 42.82 35.84
CA VAL A 3 60.96 42.08 36.12
C VAL A 3 61.21 40.63 35.72
N ARG A 4 61.36 39.76 36.70
CA ARG A 4 61.45 38.31 36.53
C ARG A 4 60.07 37.77 36.20
N ARG A 5 59.89 37.22 34.99
CA ARG A 5 58.69 36.41 34.66
C ARG A 5 58.89 35.02 35.25
N GLU A 6 58.08 34.71 36.25
CA GLU A 6 57.91 33.35 36.74
C GLU A 6 57.17 32.53 35.69
N ILE A 7 57.85 31.53 35.12
CA ILE A 7 57.24 30.53 34.27
C ILE A 7 56.66 29.49 35.22
N SER A 8 55.38 29.54 35.41
CA SER A 8 54.62 28.57 36.16
C SER A 8 54.61 27.24 35.34
N MET A 9 55.39 26.25 35.79
CA MET A 9 55.34 24.91 35.27
C MET A 9 53.99 24.26 35.66
N LEU A 10 53.15 23.97 34.70
CA LEU A 10 51.97 23.15 34.92
C LEU A 10 52.42 21.73 35.31
N PRO A 11 51.78 21.13 36.32
CA PRO A 11 52.11 19.79 36.78
C PRO A 11 51.77 18.76 35.73
N LEU A 12 52.73 17.89 35.48
CA LEU A 12 52.69 16.79 34.49
C LEU A 12 51.48 15.83 34.66
N ASN A 13 50.76 15.95 35.77
CA ASN A 13 49.57 15.12 36.05
C ASN A 13 48.27 15.59 35.35
N ALA A 14 48.23 16.83 34.84
CA ALA A 14 47.08 17.32 34.08
C ALA A 14 47.01 16.73 32.67
N LEU A 15 48.12 16.20 32.15
CA LEU A 15 48.16 15.62 30.80
C LEU A 15 47.63 14.19 30.73
N LYS A 16 47.48 13.51 31.87
CA LYS A 16 46.97 12.14 31.92
C LYS A 16 45.41 12.05 31.97
N ALA A 17 44.76 13.14 32.33
CA ALA A 17 43.32 13.17 32.41
C ALA A 17 42.63 13.44 31.04
N LEU A 18 43.40 13.94 30.06
CA LEU A 18 42.82 14.27 28.74
C LEU A 18 42.81 13.11 27.73
N PHE A 19 43.48 11.97 28.10
CA PHE A 19 43.61 10.83 27.19
C PHE A 19 42.59 9.69 27.45
N CYS A 20 41.84 9.74 28.53
CA CYS A 20 40.88 8.69 28.88
C CYS A 20 39.46 8.93 28.44
N ILE A 21 39.13 10.13 27.91
CA ILE A 21 37.73 10.47 27.55
C ILE A 21 37.34 10.00 26.14
N PRO A 22 38.23 9.83 25.13
CA PRO A 22 37.77 9.43 23.79
C PRO A 22 37.49 7.92 23.65
N LEU A 23 37.86 7.08 24.62
CA LEU A 23 37.70 5.62 24.46
C LEU A 23 36.35 5.09 24.92
N PHE A 24 35.54 5.91 25.61
CA PHE A 24 34.22 5.51 26.10
C PHE A 24 33.07 5.97 25.18
N LEU A 25 33.38 6.82 24.19
CA LEU A 25 32.37 7.32 23.23
C LEU A 25 32.19 6.46 21.99
N LEU A 26 32.97 5.36 21.87
CA LEU A 26 32.95 4.52 20.67
C LEU A 26 32.06 3.27 20.79
N TRP A 27 31.28 3.13 21.88
CA TRP A 27 30.47 1.94 22.12
C TRP A 27 28.96 2.18 22.16
N VAL A 28 28.49 3.33 21.68
CA VAL A 28 27.07 3.51 21.41
C VAL A 28 26.87 3.56 19.89
N VAL A 29 27.35 2.56 19.19
CA VAL A 29 26.74 2.16 17.92
C VAL A 29 25.51 1.38 18.34
N ILE A 30 24.43 2.11 18.60
CA ILE A 30 23.10 1.53 18.62
C ILE A 30 22.90 0.96 17.22
N PRO A 31 22.78 -0.38 17.03
CA PRO A 31 22.28 -0.87 15.78
C PRO A 31 20.92 -0.20 15.60
N ALA A 32 20.80 0.64 14.58
CA ALA A 32 19.52 1.04 14.06
C ALA A 32 18.83 -0.29 13.70
N LEU A 33 18.07 -0.83 14.64
CA LEU A 33 17.11 -1.88 14.37
C LEU A 33 16.30 -1.32 13.22
N ALA A 34 16.55 -1.85 12.03
CA ALA A 34 15.65 -1.68 10.92
C ALA A 34 14.31 -2.18 11.43
N GLN A 35 13.53 -1.29 11.97
CA GLN A 35 12.12 -1.51 12.22
C GLN A 35 11.57 -1.75 10.82
N LYS A 36 11.45 -3.04 10.48
CA LYS A 36 10.62 -3.48 9.39
C LYS A 36 9.24 -2.94 9.75
N THR A 37 8.94 -1.75 9.24
CA THR A 37 7.62 -1.18 9.35
C THR A 37 6.74 -2.18 8.61
N GLU A 38 6.07 -3.04 9.34
CA GLU A 38 4.97 -3.82 8.79
C GLU A 38 3.97 -2.76 8.34
N GLN A 39 4.02 -2.47 7.05
CA GLN A 39 3.09 -1.57 6.41
C GLN A 39 1.73 -2.25 6.55
N LYS A 40 1.00 -1.84 7.59
CA LYS A 40 -0.35 -2.33 7.86
C LYS A 40 -1.12 -2.10 6.56
N ASP A 41 -1.52 -3.18 5.94
CA ASP A 41 -2.33 -3.14 4.73
C ASP A 41 -3.61 -2.36 5.06
N SER A 42 -3.68 -1.14 4.58
CA SER A 42 -4.79 -0.20 4.81
C SER A 42 -5.90 -0.36 3.76
N SER A 43 -5.81 -1.38 2.91
CA SER A 43 -6.85 -1.63 1.92
C SER A 43 -8.18 -1.96 2.59
N PRO A 44 -9.29 -1.44 2.10
CA PRO A 44 -10.61 -1.78 2.61
C PRO A 44 -10.88 -3.28 2.41
N LYS A 45 -11.50 -3.89 3.42
CA LYS A 45 -11.88 -5.29 3.37
C LYS A 45 -13.25 -5.44 2.74
N TYR A 46 -13.44 -6.56 2.04
CA TYR A 46 -14.74 -6.95 1.54
C TYR A 46 -15.72 -7.16 2.72
N ASP A 47 -16.92 -6.58 2.62
CA ASP A 47 -17.97 -6.71 3.61
C ASP A 47 -19.24 -7.26 2.94
N LEU A 48 -19.65 -8.46 3.32
CA LEU A 48 -20.85 -9.12 2.79
C LEU A 48 -22.15 -8.34 3.09
N HIS A 49 -22.16 -7.54 4.16
CA HIS A 49 -23.33 -6.73 4.53
C HIS A 49 -23.55 -5.52 3.61
N THR A 50 -22.51 -5.09 2.91
CA THR A 50 -22.57 -3.97 1.96
C THR A 50 -22.54 -4.45 0.51
N GLU A 51 -22.74 -5.76 0.29
CA GLU A 51 -22.78 -6.33 -1.05
C GLU A 51 -23.99 -5.77 -1.82
N MET A 52 -23.74 -5.36 -3.04
CA MET A 52 -24.73 -4.81 -3.94
C MET A 52 -24.47 -5.25 -5.37
N LYS A 53 -25.49 -5.15 -6.19
CA LYS A 53 -25.41 -5.39 -7.63
C LYS A 53 -25.59 -4.07 -8.37
N THR A 54 -24.73 -3.81 -9.33
CA THR A 54 -24.80 -2.63 -10.19
C THR A 54 -24.53 -3.01 -11.63
N LYS A 55 -25.15 -2.28 -12.57
CA LYS A 55 -24.98 -2.49 -14.00
C LYS A 55 -24.62 -1.17 -14.65
N GLY A 56 -23.74 -1.22 -15.65
CA GLY A 56 -23.35 -0.02 -16.37
C GLY A 56 -22.45 -0.31 -17.55
N VAL A 57 -22.01 0.76 -18.19
CA VAL A 57 -21.12 0.72 -19.34
C VAL A 57 -19.73 1.20 -18.90
N VAL A 58 -18.70 0.46 -19.24
CA VAL A 58 -17.30 0.82 -18.95
C VAL A 58 -16.95 2.13 -19.64
N ASP A 59 -16.59 3.15 -18.88
CA ASP A 59 -16.14 4.45 -19.36
C ASP A 59 -14.61 4.54 -19.36
N GLU A 60 -13.96 4.01 -18.30
CA GLU A 60 -12.52 4.03 -18.14
C GLU A 60 -12.02 2.72 -17.54
N VAL A 61 -10.80 2.31 -17.91
CA VAL A 61 -10.05 1.20 -17.33
C VAL A 61 -8.72 1.74 -16.84
N ASN A 62 -8.50 1.71 -15.53
CA ASN A 62 -7.35 2.31 -14.87
C ASN A 62 -6.52 1.28 -14.11
N LEU A 63 -5.27 1.61 -13.82
CA LEU A 63 -4.47 0.92 -12.82
C LEU A 63 -4.30 1.85 -11.62
N VAL A 64 -4.70 1.38 -10.46
CA VAL A 64 -4.75 2.19 -9.23
C VAL A 64 -4.02 1.50 -8.08
N PRO A 65 -3.55 2.25 -7.08
CA PRO A 65 -3.06 1.68 -5.85
C PRO A 65 -4.20 1.03 -5.05
N PHE A 66 -3.94 -0.15 -4.49
CA PHE A 66 -4.84 -0.83 -3.55
C PHE A 66 -4.03 -1.59 -2.50
N GLY A 67 -4.07 -1.14 -1.26
CA GLY A 67 -3.20 -1.63 -0.20
C GLY A 67 -1.72 -1.38 -0.52
N SER A 68 -0.93 -2.42 -0.47
CA SER A 68 0.49 -2.36 -0.85
C SER A 68 0.76 -2.46 -2.36
N ARG A 69 -0.26 -2.72 -3.16
CA ARG A 69 -0.15 -2.90 -4.62
C ARG A 69 -0.36 -1.58 -5.36
N LYS A 70 0.30 -1.45 -6.52
CA LYS A 70 0.16 -0.29 -7.41
C LYS A 70 -0.49 -0.63 -8.75
N ASP A 71 -0.83 -1.89 -8.95
CA ASP A 71 -1.24 -2.49 -10.20
C ASP A 71 -2.62 -3.14 -10.12
N PHE A 72 -3.53 -2.52 -9.39
CA PHE A 72 -4.89 -3.03 -9.24
C PHE A 72 -5.79 -2.45 -10.34
N THR A 73 -6.55 -3.30 -11.02
CA THR A 73 -7.45 -2.86 -12.09
C THR A 73 -8.71 -2.23 -11.50
N GLU A 74 -8.95 -1.00 -11.90
CA GLU A 74 -10.18 -0.26 -11.64
C GLU A 74 -10.97 -0.10 -12.94
N LEU A 75 -12.27 -0.33 -12.86
CA LEU A 75 -13.23 0.05 -13.91
C LEU A 75 -14.07 1.22 -13.39
N VAL A 76 -14.14 2.27 -14.17
CA VAL A 76 -15.16 3.33 -13.96
C VAL A 76 -16.30 3.06 -14.90
N ILE A 77 -17.47 2.77 -14.35
CA ILE A 77 -18.67 2.54 -15.16
C ILE A 77 -19.67 3.68 -15.03
N LYS A 78 -20.43 3.91 -16.10
CA LYS A 78 -21.61 4.77 -16.08
C LYS A 78 -22.84 3.91 -15.79
N SER A 79 -23.50 4.21 -14.68
CA SER A 79 -24.75 3.60 -14.26
C SER A 79 -25.82 4.69 -14.17
N GLY A 80 -26.56 4.91 -15.24
CA GLY A 80 -27.40 6.10 -15.40
C GLY A 80 -26.52 7.37 -15.48
N ASP A 81 -26.78 8.34 -14.60
CA ASP A 81 -26.01 9.60 -14.52
C ASP A 81 -24.80 9.49 -13.58
N ASP A 82 -24.66 8.39 -12.85
CA ASP A 82 -23.62 8.20 -11.86
C ASP A 82 -22.38 7.52 -12.46
N LYS A 83 -21.20 7.96 -12.01
CA LYS A 83 -19.96 7.24 -12.20
C LYS A 83 -19.67 6.37 -10.98
N VAL A 84 -19.47 5.07 -11.21
CA VAL A 84 -19.21 4.08 -10.17
C VAL A 84 -17.81 3.52 -10.36
N HIS A 85 -17.00 3.56 -9.32
CA HIS A 85 -15.65 3.02 -9.28
C HIS A 85 -15.65 1.59 -8.77
N ILE A 86 -15.12 0.66 -9.58
CA ILE A 86 -15.12 -0.77 -9.29
C ILE A 86 -13.68 -1.28 -9.27
N TYR A 87 -13.24 -1.78 -8.14
CA TYR A 87 -11.93 -2.40 -7.96
C TYR A 87 -12.07 -3.90 -8.19
N VAL A 88 -11.41 -4.40 -9.22
CA VAL A 88 -11.62 -5.75 -9.76
C VAL A 88 -10.60 -6.73 -9.22
N CYS A 89 -9.36 -6.66 -9.71
CA CYS A 89 -8.29 -7.60 -9.37
C CYS A 89 -6.91 -7.00 -9.69
N PRO A 90 -5.82 -7.60 -9.18
CA PRO A 90 -4.47 -7.26 -9.61
C PRO A 90 -4.26 -7.52 -11.10
N LYS A 91 -3.50 -6.64 -11.77
CA LYS A 91 -3.20 -6.76 -13.20
C LYS A 91 -2.53 -8.10 -13.57
N PRO A 92 -1.57 -8.65 -12.79
CA PRO A 92 -1.00 -9.97 -13.09
C PRO A 92 -2.04 -11.10 -13.11
N PHE A 93 -3.01 -11.10 -12.18
CA PHE A 93 -4.10 -12.08 -12.19
C PHE A 93 -4.99 -11.92 -13.42
N GLN A 94 -5.33 -10.69 -13.78
CA GLN A 94 -6.11 -10.39 -14.98
C GLN A 94 -5.45 -10.94 -16.24
N GLU A 95 -4.13 -10.76 -16.37
CA GLU A 95 -3.34 -11.24 -17.53
C GLU A 95 -3.26 -12.77 -17.56
N GLU A 96 -3.02 -13.42 -16.42
CA GLU A 96 -2.97 -14.88 -16.31
C GLU A 96 -4.30 -15.52 -16.69
N MET A 97 -5.41 -14.91 -16.31
CA MET A 97 -6.77 -15.37 -16.65
C MET A 97 -7.21 -15.00 -18.08
N GLY A 98 -6.40 -14.23 -18.81
CA GLY A 98 -6.75 -13.75 -20.16
C GLY A 98 -7.95 -12.79 -20.18
N ILE A 99 -8.23 -12.13 -19.05
CA ILE A 99 -9.36 -11.22 -18.94
C ILE A 99 -8.97 -9.85 -19.51
N SER A 100 -9.84 -9.28 -20.35
CA SER A 100 -9.69 -7.93 -20.89
C SER A 100 -10.96 -7.12 -20.68
N PHE A 101 -10.78 -5.84 -20.41
CA PHE A 101 -11.87 -4.87 -20.33
C PHE A 101 -11.65 -3.73 -21.31
N SER A 102 -12.71 -3.26 -21.93
CA SER A 102 -12.65 -2.18 -22.91
C SER A 102 -13.76 -1.15 -22.65
N LYS A 103 -13.46 0.10 -22.97
CA LYS A 103 -14.48 1.15 -22.95
C LYS A 103 -15.65 0.79 -23.85
N GLY A 104 -16.87 1.04 -23.38
CA GLY A 104 -18.12 0.77 -24.09
C GLY A 104 -18.71 -0.62 -23.81
N GLU A 105 -18.00 -1.49 -23.08
CA GLU A 105 -18.54 -2.79 -22.67
C GLU A 105 -19.63 -2.63 -21.60
N GLU A 106 -20.75 -3.31 -21.79
CA GLU A 106 -21.78 -3.41 -20.77
C GLU A 106 -21.44 -4.52 -19.79
N ILE A 107 -21.43 -4.21 -18.51
CA ILE A 107 -21.13 -5.15 -17.43
C ILE A 107 -22.15 -5.04 -16.29
N GLU A 108 -22.33 -6.15 -15.60
CA GLU A 108 -23.05 -6.20 -14.32
C GLU A 108 -22.08 -6.71 -13.25
N VAL A 109 -21.99 -6.02 -12.12
CA VAL A 109 -21.04 -6.33 -11.06
C VAL A 109 -21.79 -6.58 -9.76
N THR A 110 -21.48 -7.69 -9.10
CA THR A 110 -21.82 -7.94 -7.71
C THR A 110 -20.58 -7.70 -6.86
N GLY A 111 -20.66 -6.85 -5.87
CA GLY A 111 -19.53 -6.50 -5.03
C GLY A 111 -19.89 -5.71 -3.78
N SER A 112 -18.94 -5.59 -2.89
CA SER A 112 -19.06 -4.86 -1.62
C SER A 112 -18.78 -3.38 -1.81
N LYS A 113 -19.70 -2.52 -1.41
CA LYS A 113 -19.50 -1.08 -1.37
C LYS A 113 -18.71 -0.71 -0.10
N VAL A 114 -17.52 -0.18 -0.28
CA VAL A 114 -16.60 0.19 0.80
C VAL A 114 -16.07 1.59 0.60
N LYS A 115 -15.51 2.19 1.65
CA LYS A 115 -14.81 3.47 1.54
C LYS A 115 -13.33 3.25 1.25
N GLN A 116 -12.84 3.90 0.20
CA GLN A 116 -11.43 4.03 -0.13
C GLN A 116 -11.06 5.52 -0.04
N GLU A 117 -10.25 5.87 0.96
CA GLU A 117 -9.93 7.28 1.25
C GLU A 117 -11.20 8.13 1.47
N THR A 118 -11.55 8.98 0.53
CA THR A 118 -12.74 9.87 0.59
C THR A 118 -13.88 9.43 -0.32
N SER A 119 -13.67 8.40 -1.15
CA SER A 119 -14.64 7.95 -2.15
C SER A 119 -15.23 6.58 -1.80
N ASP A 120 -16.46 6.35 -2.24
CA ASP A 120 -17.06 5.04 -2.23
C ASP A 120 -16.62 4.26 -3.46
N VAL A 121 -16.16 3.03 -3.26
CA VAL A 121 -15.79 2.11 -4.32
C VAL A 121 -16.47 0.76 -4.13
N ILE A 122 -16.62 -0.01 -5.20
CA ILE A 122 -17.13 -1.38 -5.14
C ILE A 122 -15.97 -2.35 -5.32
N LEU A 123 -15.76 -3.22 -4.34
CA LEU A 123 -14.84 -4.35 -4.49
C LEU A 123 -15.59 -5.48 -5.21
N ALA A 124 -15.21 -5.78 -6.45
CA ALA A 124 -15.87 -6.79 -7.25
C ALA A 124 -15.69 -8.20 -6.65
N ARG A 125 -16.80 -8.96 -6.53
CA ARG A 125 -16.80 -10.39 -6.28
C ARG A 125 -17.04 -11.16 -7.55
N GLU A 126 -18.05 -10.76 -8.28
CA GLU A 126 -18.49 -11.37 -9.53
C GLU A 126 -18.76 -10.27 -10.56
N LEU A 127 -18.42 -10.53 -11.80
CA LEU A 127 -18.66 -9.63 -12.92
C LEU A 127 -19.21 -10.43 -14.09
N LEU A 128 -20.38 -10.04 -14.58
CA LEU A 128 -20.99 -10.58 -15.78
C LEU A 128 -20.65 -9.66 -16.96
N LYS A 129 -20.03 -10.22 -18.00
CA LYS A 129 -19.67 -9.54 -19.24
C LYS A 129 -20.19 -10.34 -20.41
N GLY A 130 -21.26 -9.85 -21.05
CA GLY A 130 -21.98 -10.63 -22.06
C GLY A 130 -22.55 -11.91 -21.45
N THR A 131 -22.06 -13.07 -21.88
CA THR A 131 -22.43 -14.40 -21.35
C THR A 131 -21.42 -14.95 -20.34
N ASP A 132 -20.30 -14.27 -20.14
CA ASP A 132 -19.20 -14.75 -19.31
C ASP A 132 -19.34 -14.23 -17.88
N THR A 133 -19.25 -15.14 -16.93
CA THR A 133 -19.23 -14.81 -15.51
C THR A 133 -17.80 -14.94 -15.00
N LEU A 134 -17.25 -13.84 -14.50
CA LEU A 134 -15.89 -13.76 -13.97
C LEU A 134 -15.98 -13.68 -12.44
N MET A 135 -15.30 -14.60 -11.75
CA MET A 135 -15.27 -14.65 -10.29
C MET A 135 -13.93 -14.12 -9.79
N PHE A 136 -13.96 -13.10 -8.95
CA PHE A 136 -12.78 -12.46 -8.34
C PHE A 136 -12.67 -12.74 -6.85
N ARG A 137 -13.78 -13.13 -6.21
CA ARG A 137 -13.82 -13.49 -4.79
C ARG A 137 -14.76 -14.65 -4.57
N ASP A 138 -14.49 -15.42 -3.53
CA ASP A 138 -15.39 -16.49 -3.08
C ASP A 138 -16.66 -15.91 -2.39
N ASP A 139 -17.55 -16.77 -1.98
CA ASP A 139 -18.80 -16.43 -1.26
C ASP A 139 -18.56 -15.86 0.16
N LYS A 140 -17.33 -15.89 0.67
CA LYS A 140 -16.91 -15.25 1.92
C LYS A 140 -16.22 -13.91 1.68
N GLY A 141 -16.05 -13.50 0.42
CA GLY A 141 -15.37 -12.27 0.04
C GLY A 141 -13.84 -12.37 -0.03
N ASN A 142 -13.27 -13.58 0.13
CA ASN A 142 -11.83 -13.75 -0.02
C ASN A 142 -11.42 -13.71 -1.50
N PRO A 143 -10.30 -13.05 -1.85
CA PRO A 143 -9.82 -13.04 -3.22
C PRO A 143 -9.43 -14.43 -3.69
N VAL A 144 -9.68 -14.74 -4.99
CA VAL A 144 -9.28 -16.01 -5.61
C VAL A 144 -7.83 -16.01 -6.11
N TRP A 145 -7.17 -14.86 -6.11
CA TRP A 145 -5.72 -14.72 -6.36
C TRP A 145 -4.92 -14.77 -5.06
N ASP A 146 -3.62 -15.07 -5.16
CA ASP A 146 -2.72 -14.94 -3.99
C ASP A 146 -2.51 -13.45 -3.66
N PRO A 147 -2.91 -12.99 -2.46
CA PRO A 147 -2.75 -11.58 -2.08
C PRO A 147 -1.30 -11.09 -2.10
N ARG A 148 -0.31 -11.99 -1.96
CA ARG A 148 1.12 -11.63 -1.94
C ARG A 148 1.69 -11.44 -3.34
N THR A 149 1.35 -12.32 -4.28
CA THR A 149 1.86 -12.29 -5.65
C THR A 149 0.91 -11.62 -6.62
N GLY A 150 -0.39 -11.59 -6.32
CA GLY A 150 -1.45 -11.07 -7.19
C GLY A 150 -1.75 -11.97 -8.38
N LYS A 151 -1.45 -13.26 -8.27
CA LYS A 151 -1.72 -14.29 -9.29
C LYS A 151 -2.67 -15.34 -8.75
#